data_fe8c5b413fc195b358d0d1c9bc828346
#
_entry.id   fe8c5b413fc195b358d0d1c9bc828346
#
_cell.length_a   1.000
_cell.length_b   1.000
_cell.length_c   1.000
_cell.angle_alpha   90.00
_cell.angle_beta   90.00
_cell.angle_gamma   90.00
#
_symmetry.space_group_name_H-M   'P 1'
#
loop_
_entity.id
_entity.type
_entity.pdbx_description
1 polymer ?
#
loop_
_entity_poly.entity_id
_entity_poly.type
_entity_poly.pdbx_seq_one_letter_code
_entity_poly.pdbx_strand_id
1 'polypeptide(L)' 'MEETTLILLQLLLAHILTDFALQ' A
#
# COMPACT_ATOMS: atom_id res chain seq x y z
N MET A 1 -12.00 -4.64 10.43
CA MET A 1 -11.45 -4.96 9.10
C MET A 1 -10.95 -6.38 9.08
N GLU A 2 -11.13 -7.08 7.99
CA GLU A 2 -10.57 -8.41 7.92
C GLU A 2 -9.08 -8.36 7.58
N GLU A 3 -8.41 -9.44 7.91
CA GLU A 3 -6.97 -9.51 7.76
C GLU A 3 -6.49 -9.31 6.33
N THR A 4 -7.19 -9.94 5.39
CA THR A 4 -6.84 -9.81 3.97
C THR A 4 -6.92 -8.36 3.51
N THR A 5 -7.93 -7.64 3.98
CA THR A 5 -8.09 -6.22 3.64
C THR A 5 -6.92 -5.40 4.15
N LEU A 6 -6.44 -5.70 5.34
CA LEU A 6 -5.29 -4.98 5.89
C LEU A 6 -4.04 -5.21 5.06
N ILE A 7 -3.84 -6.44 4.59
CA ILE A 7 -2.70 -6.76 3.76
C ILE A 7 -2.77 -6.00 2.43
N LEU A 8 -3.95 -5.98 1.82
CA LEU A 8 -4.15 -5.27 0.56
C LEU A 8 -3.92 -3.76 0.72
N LEU A 9 -4.36 -3.20 1.85
CA LEU A 9 -4.14 -1.79 2.13
C LEU A 9 -2.65 -1.48 2.24
N GLN A 10 -1.89 -2.35 2.84
CA GLN A 10 -0.45 -2.14 2.96
C GLN A 10 0.23 -2.17 1.60
N LEU A 11 -0.20 -3.05 0.72
CA LEU A 11 0.32 -3.11 -0.63
C LEU A 11 0.04 -1.82 -1.38
N LEU A 12 -1.17 -1.31 -1.25
CA LEU A 12 -1.56 -0.05 -1.89
C LEU A 12 -0.69 1.10 -1.37
N LEU A 13 -0.50 1.18 -0.07
CA LEU A 13 0.33 2.21 0.53
C LEU A 13 1.77 2.14 0.04
N ALA A 14 2.30 0.93 -0.07
CA ALA A 14 3.66 0.76 -0.56
C ALA A 14 3.82 1.28 -1.98
N HIS A 15 2.83 1.03 -2.84
CA HIS A 15 2.87 1.51 -4.21
C HIS A 15 2.84 3.03 -4.27
N ILE A 16 1.98 3.66 -3.49
CA ILE A 16 1.89 5.11 -3.46
C ILE A 16 3.18 5.72 -2.96
N LEU A 17 3.75 5.16 -1.93
CA LEU A 17 5.01 5.65 -1.36
C LEU A 17 6.14 5.52 -2.36
N THR A 18 6.19 4.41 -3.10
CA THR A 18 7.20 4.20 -4.12
C THR A 18 7.05 5.20 -5.25
N ASP A 19 5.83 5.44 -5.69
CA ASP A 19 5.56 6.42 -6.74
C ASP A 19 6.03 7.81 -6.33
N PHE A 20 5.78 8.18 -5.08
CA PHE A 20 6.21 9.47 -4.57
C PHE A 20 7.74 9.57 -4.55
N ALA A 21 8.40 8.52 -4.10
CA ALA A 21 9.85 8.52 -3.99
C ALA A 21 10.54 8.58 -5.35
N LEU A 22 9.89 8.05 -6.38
CA LEU A 22 10.47 7.98 -7.72
C LEU A 22 10.10 9.15 -8.62
N GLN A 23 9.22 10.03 -8.12
CA GLN A 23 8.84 11.18 -8.97
C GLN A 23 9.94 12.22 -9.05
#